data_ae7859c302fd01c2a36c0a06db66850f
#
_entry.id   ae7859c302fd01c2a36c0a06db66850f
#
_cell.length_a   1.000
_cell.length_b   1.000
_cell.length_c   1.000
_cell.angle_alpha   90.00
_cell.angle_beta   90.00
_cell.angle_gamma   90.00
#
_symmetry.space_group_name_H-M   'P 1'
#
loop_
_entity.id
_entity.type
_entity.pdbx_description
1 polymer ?
#
loop_
_entity_poly.entity_id
_entity_poly.type
_entity_poly.pdbx_seq_one_letter_code
_entity_poly.pdbx_strand_id
1 'polypeptide(L)'
;FVVIKEVGTKPAFDFEPRDHVALGELLDVIDIERGAKISGSRFYFLKGMGARLELALMNLALDLATKAGFTALITPTLVRPEIMAGTGFLGEHADEIYYLPADGLYLTGTSEVALAGYHRDEIIDLNNGPLRYAGWSTCYRREAGSHGKDTRGILRVHQFNKLEMFSYIKPEQAEQEHQKLLAFQEQMLQACELPYRIIDTA
;
A
#
# COMPACT_ATOMS: atom_id res chain seq x y z
N PHE A 1 20.66 -4.25 3.16
CA PHE A 1 20.26 -3.11 2.32
C PHE A 1 21.39 -2.07 2.22
N VAL A 2 21.41 -1.34 1.13
CA VAL A 2 22.35 -0.22 0.90
C VAL A 2 21.56 1.08 0.84
N VAL A 3 22.01 2.10 1.59
CA VAL A 3 21.40 3.44 1.50
C VAL A 3 21.93 4.12 0.23
N ILE A 4 21.02 4.46 -0.70
CA ILE A 4 21.34 5.13 -1.96
C ILE A 4 21.33 6.65 -1.76
N LYS A 5 20.36 7.16 -1.01
CA LYS A 5 20.11 8.61 -0.88
C LYS A 5 19.43 8.91 0.45
N GLU A 6 19.77 10.03 1.06
CA GLU A 6 19.06 10.61 2.21
C GLU A 6 18.55 11.99 1.86
N VAL A 7 17.32 12.31 2.23
CA VAL A 7 16.66 13.59 1.93
C VAL A 7 16.03 14.15 3.20
N GLY A 8 16.33 15.41 3.47
CA GLY A 8 15.92 16.10 4.67
C GLY A 8 16.76 15.74 5.89
N THR A 9 16.44 16.35 7.02
CA THR A 9 17.11 16.10 8.29
C THR A 9 16.12 15.51 9.28
N LYS A 10 16.49 14.38 9.90
CA LYS A 10 15.67 13.81 10.97
C LYS A 10 15.51 14.84 12.10
N PRO A 11 14.28 15.16 12.53
CA PRO A 11 14.04 16.07 13.62
C PRO A 11 14.78 15.64 14.89
N ALA A 12 15.45 16.58 15.56
CA ALA A 12 15.99 16.39 16.88
C ALA A 12 15.04 17.03 17.90
N PHE A 13 14.64 16.28 18.92
CA PHE A 13 13.77 16.74 19.98
C PHE A 13 14.58 16.90 21.27
N ASP A 14 14.24 17.89 22.08
CA ASP A 14 14.75 18.11 23.43
C ASP A 14 13.88 17.40 24.50
N PHE A 15 12.94 16.59 24.06
CA PHE A 15 12.06 15.75 24.88
C PHE A 15 11.97 14.34 24.30
N GLU A 16 11.49 13.37 25.09
CA GLU A 16 11.23 12.01 24.63
C GLU A 16 9.96 11.97 23.75
N PRO A 17 10.07 11.68 22.44
CA PRO A 17 8.93 11.67 21.55
C PRO A 17 8.01 10.48 21.84
N ARG A 18 6.70 10.72 21.83
CA ARG A 18 5.69 9.67 21.99
C ARG A 18 5.57 8.86 20.68
N ASP A 19 5.31 7.57 20.83
CA ASP A 19 4.99 6.73 19.68
C ASP A 19 3.58 7.03 19.12
N HIS A 20 3.26 6.44 17.95
CA HIS A 20 1.99 6.65 17.26
C HIS A 20 0.78 6.16 18.07
N VAL A 21 0.94 5.17 18.96
CA VAL A 21 -0.14 4.69 19.83
C VAL A 21 -0.48 5.74 20.87
N ALA A 22 0.54 6.21 21.61
CA ALA A 22 0.36 7.23 22.62
C ALA A 22 -0.16 8.57 22.04
N LEU A 23 0.28 8.93 20.82
CA LEU A 23 -0.24 10.10 20.11
C LEU A 23 -1.69 9.86 19.64
N GLY A 24 -2.00 8.68 19.13
CA GLY A 24 -3.34 8.30 18.68
C GLY A 24 -4.38 8.34 19.80
N GLU A 25 -3.98 7.87 20.99
CA GLU A 25 -4.80 7.94 22.20
C GLU A 25 -4.96 9.40 22.70
N LEU A 26 -3.86 10.14 22.80
CA LEU A 26 -3.87 11.55 23.27
C LEU A 26 -4.76 12.44 22.39
N LEU A 27 -4.71 12.26 21.07
CA LEU A 27 -5.47 13.04 20.11
C LEU A 27 -6.85 12.45 19.79
N ASP A 28 -7.18 11.32 20.39
CA ASP A 28 -8.42 10.54 20.16
C ASP A 28 -8.68 10.25 18.66
N VAL A 29 -7.64 9.89 17.92
CA VAL A 29 -7.69 9.67 16.46
C VAL A 29 -7.51 8.20 16.04
N ILE A 30 -7.01 7.32 16.94
CA ILE A 30 -6.85 5.90 16.72
C ILE A 30 -7.52 5.14 17.87
N ASP A 31 -8.41 4.20 17.56
CA ASP A 31 -9.11 3.38 18.55
C ASP A 31 -8.83 1.88 18.29
N ILE A 32 -7.82 1.38 18.98
CA ILE A 32 -7.37 -0.01 18.87
C ILE A 32 -8.27 -0.94 19.71
N GLU A 33 -8.74 -0.46 20.87
CA GLU A 33 -9.56 -1.26 21.78
C GLU A 33 -10.86 -1.69 21.12
N ARG A 34 -11.57 -0.74 20.50
CA ARG A 34 -12.82 -1.05 19.78
C ARG A 34 -12.58 -1.84 18.51
N GLY A 35 -11.46 -1.61 17.81
CA GLY A 35 -11.05 -2.42 16.68
C GLY A 35 -10.85 -3.88 17.07
N ALA A 36 -10.11 -4.13 18.14
CA ALA A 36 -9.89 -5.47 18.69
C ALA A 36 -11.18 -6.13 19.19
N LYS A 37 -12.09 -5.37 19.80
CA LYS A 37 -13.40 -5.86 20.25
C LYS A 37 -14.27 -6.37 19.09
N ILE A 38 -14.22 -5.72 17.93
CA ILE A 38 -15.06 -6.03 16.76
C ILE A 38 -14.46 -7.17 15.93
N SER A 39 -13.14 -7.13 15.69
CA SER A 39 -12.50 -7.97 14.67
C SER A 39 -11.27 -8.74 15.18
N GLY A 40 -10.88 -8.55 16.44
CA GLY A 40 -9.67 -9.16 17.00
C GLY A 40 -8.45 -8.25 16.92
N SER A 41 -7.30 -8.82 17.32
CA SER A 41 -6.02 -8.08 17.30
C SER A 41 -5.67 -7.57 15.90
N ARG A 42 -4.88 -6.49 15.83
CA ARG A 42 -4.43 -5.85 14.57
C ARG A 42 -5.55 -5.26 13.70
N PHE A 43 -6.72 -5.01 14.31
CA PHE A 43 -7.76 -4.16 13.74
C PHE A 43 -7.91 -2.89 14.59
N TYR A 44 -8.30 -1.80 13.96
CA TYR A 44 -8.40 -0.48 14.58
C TYR A 44 -9.49 0.35 13.89
N PHE A 45 -9.91 1.40 14.56
CA PHE A 45 -10.67 2.48 13.94
C PHE A 45 -9.81 3.74 13.87
N LEU A 46 -9.88 4.44 12.75
CA LEU A 46 -9.49 5.85 12.70
C LEU A 46 -10.70 6.71 13.03
N LYS A 47 -10.50 7.74 13.84
CA LYS A 47 -11.57 8.61 14.33
C LYS A 47 -11.31 10.04 13.92
N GLY A 48 -12.38 10.80 13.64
CA GLY A 48 -12.31 12.25 13.47
C GLY A 48 -11.21 12.68 12.50
N MET A 49 -10.24 13.43 13.00
CA MET A 49 -9.12 13.92 12.19
C MET A 49 -8.21 12.81 11.67
N GLY A 50 -8.06 11.68 12.37
CA GLY A 50 -7.28 10.54 11.89
C GLY A 50 -7.87 9.93 10.61
N ALA A 51 -9.18 9.73 10.58
CA ALA A 51 -9.87 9.26 9.37
C ALA A 51 -9.77 10.27 8.22
N ARG A 52 -9.89 11.57 8.51
CA ARG A 52 -9.73 12.62 7.51
C ARG A 52 -8.31 12.70 6.97
N LEU A 53 -7.30 12.50 7.82
CA LEU A 53 -5.89 12.48 7.42
C LEU A 53 -5.61 11.32 6.45
N GLU A 54 -6.10 10.12 6.74
CA GLU A 54 -5.95 8.98 5.82
C GLU A 54 -6.57 9.29 4.45
N LEU A 55 -7.82 9.78 4.42
CA LEU A 55 -8.48 10.17 3.17
C LEU A 55 -7.72 11.29 2.43
N ALA A 56 -7.18 12.27 3.15
CA ALA A 56 -6.40 13.35 2.56
C ALA A 56 -5.10 12.83 1.93
N LEU A 57 -4.38 11.92 2.61
CA LEU A 57 -3.17 11.31 2.10
C LEU A 57 -3.45 10.45 0.85
N MET A 58 -4.52 9.67 0.87
CA MET A 58 -4.94 8.86 -0.28
C MET A 58 -5.32 9.73 -1.49
N ASN A 59 -6.04 10.83 -1.27
CA ASN A 59 -6.38 11.78 -2.33
C ASN A 59 -5.15 12.51 -2.86
N LEU A 60 -4.23 12.95 -2.00
CA LEU A 60 -2.97 13.58 -2.41
C LEU A 60 -2.16 12.63 -3.33
N ALA A 61 -2.00 11.37 -2.92
CA ALA A 61 -1.30 10.37 -3.71
C ALA A 61 -1.99 10.12 -5.07
N LEU A 62 -3.33 10.03 -5.08
CA LEU A 62 -4.11 9.86 -6.31
C LEU A 62 -3.98 11.07 -7.25
N ASP A 63 -4.03 12.29 -6.71
CA ASP A 63 -3.85 13.53 -7.48
C ASP A 63 -2.45 13.61 -8.11
N LEU A 64 -1.41 13.25 -7.36
CA LEU A 64 -0.04 13.20 -7.88
C LEU A 64 0.07 12.17 -9.01
N ALA A 65 -0.46 10.96 -8.82
CA ALA A 65 -0.44 9.91 -9.84
C ALA A 65 -1.21 10.32 -11.10
N THR A 66 -2.42 10.89 -10.97
CA THR A 66 -3.22 11.32 -12.12
C THR A 66 -2.61 12.47 -12.89
N LYS A 67 -2.01 13.45 -12.20
CA LYS A 67 -1.22 14.53 -12.84
C LYS A 67 -0.03 14.00 -13.63
N ALA A 68 0.50 12.87 -13.23
CA ALA A 68 1.61 12.19 -13.89
C ALA A 68 1.17 11.22 -15.01
N GLY A 69 -0.11 11.21 -15.35
CA GLY A 69 -0.67 10.42 -16.46
C GLY A 69 -1.10 9.00 -16.09
N PHE A 70 -1.28 8.70 -14.79
CA PHE A 70 -1.87 7.45 -14.36
C PHE A 70 -3.40 7.54 -14.42
N THR A 71 -4.04 6.48 -14.92
CA THR A 71 -5.50 6.34 -14.85
C THR A 71 -5.89 5.83 -13.46
N ALA A 72 -6.73 6.59 -12.76
CA ALA A 72 -7.26 6.19 -11.45
C ALA A 72 -8.23 5.03 -11.57
N LEU A 73 -8.05 4.00 -10.75
CA LEU A 73 -8.94 2.84 -10.66
C LEU A 73 -9.30 2.57 -9.20
N ILE A 74 -10.57 2.28 -8.94
CA ILE A 74 -11.03 1.63 -7.71
C ILE A 74 -11.17 0.15 -8.03
N THR A 75 -10.31 -0.69 -7.45
CA THR A 75 -10.20 -2.08 -7.86
C THR A 75 -11.06 -3.01 -7.00
N PRO A 76 -11.52 -4.15 -7.56
CA PRO A 76 -12.07 -5.23 -6.76
C PRO A 76 -11.03 -5.73 -5.74
N THR A 77 -11.47 -6.06 -4.53
CA THR A 77 -10.64 -6.67 -3.49
C THR A 77 -10.82 -8.18 -3.39
N LEU A 78 -11.82 -8.73 -4.07
CA LEU A 78 -12.04 -10.16 -4.23
C LEU A 78 -11.65 -10.57 -5.64
N VAL A 79 -10.75 -11.55 -5.74
CA VAL A 79 -10.23 -12.03 -7.03
C VAL A 79 -10.35 -13.56 -7.12
N ARG A 80 -10.41 -14.04 -8.35
CA ARG A 80 -10.45 -15.47 -8.67
C ARG A 80 -9.11 -16.13 -8.40
N PRO A 81 -9.07 -17.45 -8.12
CA PRO A 81 -7.84 -18.20 -7.86
C PRO A 81 -6.80 -18.08 -8.96
N GLU A 82 -7.21 -18.11 -10.21
CA GLU A 82 -6.30 -18.01 -11.35
C GLU A 82 -5.62 -16.64 -11.47
N ILE A 83 -6.26 -15.56 -10.99
CA ILE A 83 -5.64 -14.21 -10.95
C ILE A 83 -4.61 -14.18 -9.83
N MET A 84 -4.96 -14.68 -8.64
CA MET A 84 -4.06 -14.74 -7.50
C MET A 84 -2.83 -15.61 -7.79
N ALA A 85 -3.04 -16.77 -8.44
CA ALA A 85 -1.95 -17.67 -8.85
C ALA A 85 -1.04 -17.02 -9.91
N GLY A 86 -1.63 -16.35 -10.90
CA GLY A 86 -0.89 -15.69 -11.98
C GLY A 86 0.04 -14.57 -11.52
N THR A 87 -0.22 -13.99 -10.35
CA THR A 87 0.62 -12.97 -9.72
C THR A 87 1.62 -13.53 -8.71
N GLY A 88 1.70 -14.86 -8.55
CA GLY A 88 2.68 -15.55 -7.72
C GLY A 88 2.33 -15.62 -6.23
N PHE A 89 1.21 -15.06 -5.78
CA PHE A 89 0.86 -14.99 -4.36
C PHE A 89 0.42 -16.32 -3.74
N LEU A 90 -0.01 -17.33 -4.54
CA LEU A 90 -0.37 -18.65 -4.03
C LEU A 90 0.82 -19.63 -3.86
N GLY A 91 2.06 -19.14 -4.00
CA GLY A 91 3.28 -19.89 -3.71
C GLY A 91 3.65 -19.83 -2.23
N GLU A 92 4.84 -19.35 -1.95
CA GLU A 92 5.40 -19.25 -0.58
C GLU A 92 4.60 -18.34 0.37
N HIS A 93 3.76 -17.44 -0.16
CA HIS A 93 2.98 -16.48 0.59
C HIS A 93 1.50 -16.85 0.75
N ALA A 94 1.09 -18.08 0.42
CA ALA A 94 -0.30 -18.51 0.49
C ALA A 94 -0.92 -18.33 1.88
N ASP A 95 -0.13 -18.53 2.95
CA ASP A 95 -0.57 -18.38 4.34
C ASP A 95 -0.90 -16.93 4.74
N GLU A 96 -0.41 -15.95 3.98
CA GLU A 96 -0.68 -14.52 4.20
C GLU A 96 -2.03 -14.07 3.62
N ILE A 97 -2.73 -14.92 2.88
CA ILE A 97 -3.91 -14.56 2.09
C ILE A 97 -5.18 -15.08 2.72
N TYR A 98 -6.21 -14.24 2.79
CA TYR A 98 -7.55 -14.66 3.17
C TYR A 98 -8.26 -15.33 2.00
N TYR A 99 -8.73 -16.55 2.23
CA TYR A 99 -9.55 -17.30 1.28
C TYR A 99 -10.99 -17.41 1.79
N LEU A 100 -11.96 -17.22 0.91
CA LEU A 100 -13.39 -17.37 1.16
C LEU A 100 -13.88 -18.66 0.47
N PRO A 101 -13.94 -19.79 1.20
CA PRO A 101 -14.24 -21.09 0.59
C PRO A 101 -15.63 -21.17 -0.06
N ALA A 102 -16.63 -20.49 0.53
CA ALA A 102 -18.00 -20.50 0.03
C ALA A 102 -18.13 -19.86 -1.37
N ASP A 103 -17.30 -18.87 -1.64
CA ASP A 103 -17.33 -18.10 -2.89
C ASP A 103 -16.22 -18.52 -3.88
N GLY A 104 -15.24 -19.29 -3.40
CA GLY A 104 -14.04 -19.65 -4.18
C GLY A 104 -13.16 -18.45 -4.54
N LEU A 105 -13.15 -17.41 -3.71
CA LEU A 105 -12.45 -16.14 -3.96
C LEU A 105 -11.39 -15.86 -2.89
N TYR A 106 -10.41 -15.04 -3.24
CA TYR A 106 -9.37 -14.56 -2.36
C TYR A 106 -9.48 -13.05 -2.13
N LEU A 107 -9.24 -12.59 -0.90
CA LEU A 107 -9.03 -11.16 -0.62
C LEU A 107 -7.61 -10.75 -1.02
N THR A 108 -7.48 -9.62 -1.70
CA THR A 108 -6.17 -9.13 -2.15
C THR A 108 -5.43 -8.41 -1.01
N GLY A 109 -4.14 -8.69 -0.88
CA GLY A 109 -3.21 -7.94 0.00
C GLY A 109 -2.60 -6.70 -0.65
N THR A 110 -2.94 -6.49 -1.95
CA THR A 110 -2.50 -5.36 -2.77
C THR A 110 -3.38 -5.30 -4.02
N SER A 111 -3.72 -4.09 -4.48
CA SER A 111 -4.42 -3.91 -5.75
C SER A 111 -3.58 -4.33 -6.97
N GLU A 112 -2.28 -4.52 -6.81
CA GLU A 112 -1.38 -5.08 -7.83
C GLU A 112 -1.96 -6.37 -8.46
N VAL A 113 -2.56 -7.25 -7.66
CA VAL A 113 -3.19 -8.49 -8.13
C VAL A 113 -4.30 -8.20 -9.15
N ALA A 114 -5.19 -7.28 -8.82
CA ALA A 114 -6.29 -6.89 -9.71
C ALA A 114 -5.77 -6.13 -10.94
N LEU A 115 -4.76 -5.25 -10.75
CA LEU A 115 -4.15 -4.47 -11.82
C LEU A 115 -3.38 -5.37 -12.80
N ALA A 116 -2.62 -6.36 -12.32
CA ALA A 116 -1.93 -7.32 -13.17
C ALA A 116 -2.89 -8.21 -13.96
N GLY A 117 -4.07 -8.50 -13.40
CA GLY A 117 -5.12 -9.24 -14.09
C GLY A 117 -6.03 -8.39 -14.99
N TYR A 118 -5.88 -7.06 -14.97
CA TYR A 118 -6.80 -6.12 -15.63
C TYR A 118 -6.90 -6.33 -17.14
N HIS A 119 -5.77 -6.63 -17.78
CA HIS A 119 -5.69 -6.92 -19.22
C HIS A 119 -5.49 -8.41 -19.52
N ARG A 120 -5.94 -9.28 -18.61
CA ARG A 120 -5.86 -10.72 -18.85
C ARG A 120 -6.60 -11.09 -20.14
N ASP A 121 -5.97 -11.99 -20.92
CA ASP A 121 -6.49 -12.48 -22.21
C ASP A 121 -6.67 -11.37 -23.27
N GLU A 122 -6.03 -10.22 -23.10
CA GLU A 122 -6.01 -9.11 -24.06
C GLU A 122 -4.62 -8.96 -24.70
N ILE A 123 -4.60 -8.57 -25.97
CA ILE A 123 -3.39 -8.07 -26.63
C ILE A 123 -3.39 -6.55 -26.52
N ILE A 124 -2.48 -6.02 -25.72
CA ILE A 124 -2.37 -4.58 -25.50
C ILE A 124 -1.37 -3.93 -26.45
N ASP A 125 -1.70 -2.75 -26.99
CA ASP A 125 -0.80 -1.96 -27.83
C ASP A 125 -0.04 -0.94 -27.00
N LEU A 126 1.27 -1.12 -26.90
CA LEU A 126 2.18 -0.23 -26.20
C LEU A 126 2.96 0.71 -27.16
N ASN A 127 2.57 0.82 -28.44
CA ASN A 127 3.26 1.70 -29.40
C ASN A 127 3.03 3.19 -29.07
N ASN A 128 1.91 3.52 -28.44
CA ASN A 128 1.60 4.88 -27.99
C ASN A 128 2.15 5.19 -26.58
N GLY A 129 2.94 4.30 -26.01
CA GLY A 129 3.56 4.43 -24.70
C GLY A 129 2.99 3.47 -23.65
N PRO A 130 3.47 3.59 -22.40
CA PRO A 130 3.00 2.76 -21.27
C PRO A 130 1.52 2.97 -20.94
N LEU A 131 0.85 1.88 -20.51
CA LEU A 131 -0.45 1.97 -19.84
C LEU A 131 -0.20 2.06 -18.33
N ARG A 132 -0.60 3.15 -17.71
CA ARG A 132 -0.34 3.45 -16.30
C ARG A 132 -1.64 3.52 -15.51
N TYR A 133 -1.69 2.81 -14.39
CA TYR A 133 -2.85 2.73 -13.51
C TYR A 133 -2.47 3.05 -12.08
N ALA A 134 -3.34 3.79 -11.39
CA ALA A 134 -3.25 4.04 -9.95
C ALA A 134 -4.47 3.38 -9.29
N GLY A 135 -4.26 2.21 -8.68
CA GLY A 135 -5.31 1.40 -8.08
C GLY A 135 -5.50 1.72 -6.60
N TRP A 136 -6.65 2.25 -6.23
CA TRP A 136 -7.06 2.43 -4.85
C TRP A 136 -7.83 1.20 -4.38
N SER A 137 -7.40 0.57 -3.28
CA SER A 137 -8.16 -0.49 -2.63
C SER A 137 -7.91 -0.58 -1.14
N THR A 138 -8.85 -1.17 -0.42
CA THR A 138 -8.58 -1.81 0.86
C THR A 138 -7.80 -3.09 0.61
N CYS A 139 -6.79 -3.35 1.44
CA CYS A 139 -5.91 -4.51 1.35
C CYS A 139 -6.06 -5.34 2.63
N TYR A 140 -5.91 -6.66 2.49
CA TYR A 140 -6.10 -7.64 3.57
C TYR A 140 -4.90 -8.58 3.63
N ARG A 141 -4.27 -8.68 4.78
CA ARG A 141 -3.15 -9.61 5.01
C ARG A 141 -3.36 -10.39 6.29
N ARG A 142 -3.11 -11.66 6.30
CA ARG A 142 -3.19 -12.50 7.53
C ARG A 142 -2.03 -12.26 8.49
N GLU A 143 -0.92 -11.73 7.99
CA GLU A 143 0.29 -11.45 8.79
C GLU A 143 0.78 -12.70 9.55
N ALA A 144 0.64 -13.88 8.94
CA ALA A 144 0.89 -15.19 9.56
C ALA A 144 2.35 -15.37 9.98
N GLY A 145 3.31 -14.82 9.20
CA GLY A 145 4.74 -14.88 9.48
C GLY A 145 5.27 -13.81 10.45
N SER A 146 4.40 -12.95 10.98
CA SER A 146 4.82 -11.76 11.75
C SER A 146 4.78 -11.92 13.26
N HIS A 147 4.97 -13.14 13.78
CA HIS A 147 4.95 -13.39 15.23
C HIS A 147 5.96 -12.51 15.98
N GLY A 148 5.46 -11.71 16.94
CA GLY A 148 6.27 -10.82 17.76
C GLY A 148 6.80 -9.55 17.08
N LYS A 149 6.52 -9.31 15.79
CA LYS A 149 6.92 -8.10 15.07
C LYS A 149 5.77 -7.10 15.01
N ASP A 150 6.06 -5.84 15.36
CA ASP A 150 5.10 -4.72 15.26
C ASP A 150 3.69 -5.06 15.80
N THR A 151 3.66 -5.73 16.95
CA THR A 151 2.40 -6.23 17.56
C THR A 151 1.58 -5.12 18.19
N ARG A 152 2.18 -3.93 18.41
CA ARG A 152 1.53 -2.77 19.00
C ARG A 152 1.24 -1.71 17.93
N GLY A 153 0.03 -1.16 18.00
CA GLY A 153 -0.38 -0.04 17.15
C GLY A 153 -0.88 -0.47 15.76
N ILE A 154 -0.70 0.42 14.78
CA ILE A 154 -1.26 0.28 13.42
C ILE A 154 -0.19 0.14 12.33
N LEU A 155 1.06 -0.15 12.69
CA LEU A 155 2.14 -0.34 11.70
C LEU A 155 2.00 -1.64 10.90
N ARG A 156 1.46 -2.70 11.56
CA ARG A 156 1.24 -4.00 10.92
C ARG A 156 -0.15 -4.51 11.27
N VAL A 157 -1.05 -4.46 10.31
CA VAL A 157 -2.49 -4.68 10.51
C VAL A 157 -3.06 -5.60 9.44
N HIS A 158 -4.23 -6.21 9.73
CA HIS A 158 -4.91 -7.13 8.83
C HIS A 158 -5.66 -6.42 7.69
N GLN A 159 -6.02 -5.16 7.90
CA GLN A 159 -6.76 -4.35 6.94
C GLN A 159 -6.19 -2.93 6.88
N PHE A 160 -5.92 -2.43 5.68
CA PHE A 160 -5.41 -1.08 5.43
C PHE A 160 -5.77 -0.63 4.01
N ASN A 161 -5.74 0.68 3.75
CA ASN A 161 -5.91 1.23 2.41
C ASN A 161 -4.55 1.43 1.74
N LYS A 162 -4.49 1.19 0.43
CA LYS A 162 -3.28 1.39 -0.37
C LYS A 162 -3.63 1.96 -1.75
N LEU A 163 -2.82 2.92 -2.21
CA LEU A 163 -2.77 3.33 -3.60
C LEU A 163 -1.54 2.66 -4.25
N GLU A 164 -1.79 1.83 -5.25
CA GLU A 164 -0.76 1.11 -6.00
C GLU A 164 -0.56 1.75 -7.36
N MET A 165 0.67 2.08 -7.72
CA MET A 165 1.02 2.48 -9.08
C MET A 165 1.48 1.25 -9.87
N PHE A 166 0.91 1.05 -11.05
CA PHE A 166 1.18 -0.09 -11.91
C PHE A 166 1.32 0.34 -13.37
N SER A 167 2.35 -0.15 -14.05
CA SER A 167 2.64 0.21 -15.43
C SER A 167 2.85 -1.01 -16.31
N TYR A 168 2.08 -1.13 -17.39
CA TYR A 168 2.39 -2.05 -18.48
C TYR A 168 3.30 -1.34 -19.47
N ILE A 169 4.48 -1.90 -19.68
CA ILE A 169 5.56 -1.28 -20.47
C ILE A 169 6.26 -2.30 -21.37
N LYS A 170 7.00 -1.81 -22.35
CA LYS A 170 7.95 -2.64 -23.09
C LYS A 170 9.18 -2.93 -22.23
N PRO A 171 9.81 -4.12 -22.33
CA PRO A 171 10.94 -4.49 -21.46
C PRO A 171 12.09 -3.48 -21.45
N GLU A 172 12.39 -2.88 -22.59
CA GLU A 172 13.47 -1.88 -22.73
C GLU A 172 13.20 -0.56 -21.97
N GLN A 173 11.98 -0.35 -21.50
CA GLN A 173 11.58 0.85 -20.74
C GLN A 173 11.59 0.61 -19.23
N ALA A 174 11.85 -0.63 -18.77
CA ALA A 174 11.67 -1.05 -17.38
C ALA A 174 12.45 -0.16 -16.39
N GLU A 175 13.74 0.05 -16.63
CA GLU A 175 14.58 0.88 -15.77
C GLU A 175 14.08 2.32 -15.67
N GLN A 176 13.76 2.93 -16.82
CA GLN A 176 13.27 4.30 -16.85
C GLN A 176 11.94 4.45 -16.12
N GLU A 177 11.03 3.48 -16.27
CA GLU A 177 9.73 3.51 -15.61
C GLU A 177 9.88 3.28 -14.09
N HIS A 178 10.76 2.38 -13.67
CA HIS A 178 11.07 2.17 -12.26
C HIS A 178 11.56 3.46 -11.59
N GLN A 179 12.47 4.19 -12.23
CA GLN A 179 12.94 5.48 -11.73
C GLN A 179 11.82 6.54 -11.64
N LYS A 180 10.86 6.53 -12.57
CA LYS A 180 9.67 7.39 -12.47
C LYS A 180 8.78 7.03 -11.30
N LEU A 181 8.52 5.74 -11.08
CA LEU A 181 7.73 5.28 -9.94
C LEU A 181 8.39 5.68 -8.61
N LEU A 182 9.72 5.56 -8.51
CA LEU A 182 10.47 6.04 -7.35
C LEU A 182 10.32 7.55 -7.16
N ALA A 183 10.45 8.33 -8.24
CA ALA A 183 10.31 9.78 -8.18
C ALA A 183 8.93 10.22 -7.66
N PHE A 184 7.85 9.49 -7.97
CA PHE A 184 6.52 9.76 -7.42
C PHE A 184 6.43 9.51 -5.93
N GLN A 185 7.05 8.44 -5.44
CA GLN A 185 7.11 8.17 -4.00
C GLN A 185 7.88 9.29 -3.28
N GLU A 186 8.98 9.76 -3.87
CA GLU A 186 9.72 10.91 -3.34
C GLU A 186 8.85 12.19 -3.31
N GLN A 187 8.09 12.48 -4.38
CA GLN A 187 7.19 13.63 -4.43
C GLN A 187 6.12 13.58 -3.34
N MET A 188 5.56 12.39 -3.06
CA MET A 188 4.59 12.21 -1.99
C MET A 188 5.19 12.52 -0.61
N LEU A 189 6.39 12.01 -0.32
CA LEU A 189 7.09 12.26 0.94
C LEU A 189 7.47 13.73 1.09
N GLN A 190 7.92 14.37 0.00
CA GLN A 190 8.25 15.80 -0.02
C GLN A 190 7.01 16.67 0.18
N ALA A 191 5.88 16.33 -0.44
CA ALA A 191 4.62 17.04 -0.23
C ALA A 191 4.11 16.94 1.23
N CYS A 192 4.48 15.87 1.93
CA CYS A 192 4.22 15.68 3.36
C CYS A 192 5.31 16.27 4.27
N GLU A 193 6.35 16.91 3.69
CA GLU A 193 7.51 17.48 4.41
C GLU A 193 8.23 16.45 5.31
N LEU A 194 8.23 15.18 4.90
CA LEU A 194 8.85 14.09 5.66
C LEU A 194 10.30 13.88 5.20
N PRO A 195 11.27 13.78 6.13
CA PRO A 195 12.60 13.31 5.79
C PRO A 195 12.57 11.80 5.50
N TYR A 196 13.33 11.36 4.51
CA TYR A 196 13.36 9.95 4.11
C TYR A 196 14.73 9.53 3.60
N ARG A 197 14.91 8.23 3.44
CA ARG A 197 16.04 7.64 2.73
C ARG A 197 15.56 6.63 1.71
N ILE A 198 16.28 6.55 0.61
CA ILE A 198 16.10 5.51 -0.41
C ILE A 198 17.10 4.40 -0.10
N ILE A 199 16.62 3.18 -0.05
CA ILE A 199 17.41 1.98 0.22
C ILE A 199 17.23 0.97 -0.91
N ASP A 200 18.32 0.31 -1.27
CA ASP A 200 18.30 -0.88 -2.10
C ASP A 200 18.22 -2.11 -1.18
N THR A 201 17.23 -2.94 -1.43
CA THR A 201 16.88 -4.10 -0.60
C THR A 201 17.13 -5.44 -1.30
N ALA A 202 17.97 -5.47 -2.33
CA ALA A 202 18.21 -6.66 -3.14
C ALA A 202 18.23 -7.99 -2.38
#